data_ec31658fd084bbb00db38274c68c82b8
#
_entry.id   ec31658fd084bbb00db38274c68c82b8
#
_cell.length_a   1.000
_cell.length_b   1.000
_cell.length_c   1.000
_cell.angle_alpha   90.00
_cell.angle_beta   90.00
_cell.angle_gamma   90.00
#
_symmetry.space_group_name_H-M   'P 1'
#
loop_
_entity.id
_entity.type
_entity.pdbx_description
1 polymer ?
#
loop_
_entity_poly.entity_id
_entity_poly.type
_entity_poly.pdbx_seq_one_letter_code
_entity_poly.pdbx_strand_id
1 'polypeptide(L)'
;LANPSDDIRNFWIEHTKRCRWISDEMGKAQNDPCMMNLWIHDGSKEVPASRLRYRRILEESLDEIFATEYKWMKDCIEAKLFGIGLESYTVGSYDFYLGYGAKKNKIVTLDTGHFHLTESIADKVSALLLFTPEIMLHVSRPIRWDSDHVVILSDDLLDLAREIIRCKALGRVHIGLDYFDATINRIGAYVIGCRATQKAFMQALLEPSATLQQYEAEGKYFQRLALQEEMKSLPWTAVWDMFCLQNDVPVGEDYIAEIEKYEAEVTSKR
;
A
#
# COMPACT_ATOMS: atom_id res chain seq x y z
N LEU A 1 -5.05 -17.92 -11.74
CA LEU A 1 -6.29 -18.34 -11.05
C LEU A 1 -7.52 -18.29 -11.96
N ALA A 2 -7.50 -17.49 -13.01
CA ALA A 2 -8.61 -17.43 -13.99
C ALA A 2 -8.43 -18.35 -15.21
N ASN A 3 -7.43 -19.24 -15.19
CA ASN A 3 -7.17 -20.13 -16.32
C ASN A 3 -8.28 -21.18 -16.47
N PRO A 4 -8.80 -21.43 -17.70
CA PRO A 4 -9.81 -22.48 -17.94
C PRO A 4 -9.31 -23.91 -17.69
N SER A 5 -7.98 -24.16 -17.73
CA SER A 5 -7.40 -25.46 -17.41
C SER A 5 -7.38 -25.68 -15.90
N ASP A 6 -8.01 -26.74 -15.44
CA ASP A 6 -8.06 -27.12 -14.03
C ASP A 6 -6.67 -27.39 -13.46
N ASP A 7 -5.79 -28.04 -14.23
CA ASP A 7 -4.42 -28.37 -13.77
C ASP A 7 -3.62 -27.10 -13.44
N ILE A 8 -3.67 -26.11 -14.34
CA ILE A 8 -2.99 -24.82 -14.14
C ILE A 8 -3.61 -24.09 -12.96
N ARG A 9 -4.94 -24.06 -12.89
CA ARG A 9 -5.66 -23.36 -11.82
C ARG A 9 -5.38 -23.98 -10.46
N ASN A 10 -5.46 -25.30 -10.35
CA ASN A 10 -5.23 -26.05 -9.11
C ASN A 10 -3.80 -25.85 -8.61
N PHE A 11 -2.80 -25.81 -9.50
CA PHE A 11 -1.42 -25.49 -9.12
C PHE A 11 -1.34 -24.14 -8.41
N TRP A 12 -1.96 -23.10 -8.96
CA TRP A 12 -1.91 -21.75 -8.38
C TRP A 12 -2.77 -21.61 -7.12
N ILE A 13 -3.90 -22.31 -7.04
CA ILE A 13 -4.72 -22.39 -5.83
C ILE A 13 -3.90 -22.98 -4.67
N GLU A 14 -3.27 -24.13 -4.89
CA GLU A 14 -2.45 -24.79 -3.87
C GLU A 14 -1.19 -23.98 -3.52
N HIS A 15 -0.58 -23.32 -4.50
CA HIS A 15 0.53 -22.40 -4.25
C HIS A 15 0.09 -21.27 -3.31
N THR A 16 -1.04 -20.64 -3.60
CA THR A 16 -1.58 -19.52 -2.78
C THR A 16 -1.96 -19.97 -1.38
N LYS A 17 -2.59 -21.15 -1.24
CA LYS A 17 -2.88 -21.74 0.08
C LYS A 17 -1.60 -21.93 0.91
N ARG A 18 -0.49 -22.35 0.29
CA ARG A 18 0.81 -22.47 0.97
C ARG A 18 1.37 -21.10 1.39
N CYS A 19 1.25 -20.08 0.54
CA CYS A 19 1.66 -18.73 0.90
C CYS A 19 0.87 -18.20 2.10
N ARG A 20 -0.44 -18.46 2.17
CA ARG A 20 -1.28 -18.10 3.31
C ARG A 20 -0.85 -18.80 4.60
N TRP A 21 -0.57 -20.09 4.52
CA TRP A 21 -0.05 -20.84 5.67
C TRP A 21 1.30 -20.29 6.15
N ILE A 22 2.23 -19.98 5.24
CA ILE A 22 3.52 -19.34 5.58
C ILE A 22 3.29 -17.99 6.27
N SER A 23 2.36 -17.18 5.76
CA SER A 23 2.02 -15.89 6.35
C SER A 23 1.45 -16.02 7.76
N ASP A 24 0.63 -17.03 8.02
CA ASP A 24 0.12 -17.32 9.36
C ASP A 24 1.25 -17.71 10.33
N GLU A 25 2.19 -18.56 9.91
CA GLU A 25 3.36 -18.92 10.73
C GLU A 25 4.29 -17.71 10.97
N MET A 26 4.44 -16.82 10.00
CA MET A 26 5.19 -15.56 10.18
C MET A 26 4.51 -14.64 11.20
N GLY A 27 3.20 -14.45 11.07
CA GLY A 27 2.43 -13.65 12.01
C GLY A 27 2.46 -14.22 13.43
N LYS A 28 2.34 -15.53 13.55
CA LYS A 28 2.47 -16.24 14.83
C LYS A 28 3.84 -16.04 15.48
N ALA A 29 4.91 -16.11 14.69
CA ALA A 29 6.27 -15.88 15.16
C ALA A 29 6.50 -14.44 15.66
N GLN A 30 5.82 -13.47 15.06
CA GLN A 30 5.89 -12.05 15.42
C GLN A 30 4.90 -11.66 16.52
N ASN A 31 3.94 -12.55 16.84
CA ASN A 31 2.78 -12.28 17.72
C ASN A 31 1.94 -11.08 17.23
N ASP A 32 1.89 -10.89 15.90
CA ASP A 32 1.11 -9.86 15.23
C ASP A 32 0.68 -10.37 13.84
N PRO A 33 -0.59 -10.14 13.40
CA PRO A 33 -1.05 -10.67 12.13
C PRO A 33 -0.24 -10.21 10.93
N CYS A 34 0.23 -11.17 10.14
CA CYS A 34 0.90 -10.91 8.87
C CYS A 34 -0.12 -10.52 7.79
N MET A 35 0.11 -9.44 7.07
CA MET A 35 -0.72 -9.06 5.93
C MET A 35 -0.25 -9.82 4.69
N MET A 36 -1.08 -10.74 4.20
CA MET A 36 -0.80 -11.52 2.99
C MET A 36 -1.52 -10.88 1.81
N ASN A 37 -0.77 -10.17 0.98
CA ASN A 37 -1.34 -9.53 -0.19
C ASN A 37 -1.32 -10.46 -1.40
N LEU A 38 -2.50 -10.72 -1.94
CA LEU A 38 -2.68 -11.53 -3.15
C LEU A 38 -2.86 -10.59 -4.35
N TRP A 39 -1.77 -10.41 -5.07
CA TRP A 39 -1.75 -9.72 -6.34
C TRP A 39 -1.76 -10.75 -7.48
N ILE A 40 -2.80 -10.73 -8.30
CA ILE A 40 -2.99 -11.67 -9.40
C ILE A 40 -2.88 -10.95 -10.72
N HIS A 41 -2.01 -11.48 -11.54
CA HIS A 41 -1.70 -10.99 -12.86
C HIS A 41 -2.36 -11.87 -13.95
N ASP A 42 -3.63 -12.20 -13.75
CA ASP A 42 -4.43 -12.96 -14.73
C ASP A 42 -4.97 -12.03 -15.81
N GLY A 43 -4.56 -12.27 -17.03
CA GLY A 43 -5.02 -11.49 -18.17
C GLY A 43 -4.67 -12.11 -19.51
N SER A 44 -4.90 -11.37 -20.57
CA SER A 44 -4.55 -11.78 -21.94
C SER A 44 -4.18 -10.57 -22.79
N LYS A 45 -3.34 -10.84 -23.79
CA LYS A 45 -2.97 -9.81 -24.77
C LYS A 45 -4.18 -9.31 -25.55
N GLU A 46 -5.06 -10.23 -25.94
CA GLU A 46 -6.30 -9.94 -26.66
C GLU A 46 -7.48 -9.89 -25.68
N VAL A 47 -8.42 -9.00 -25.96
CA VAL A 47 -9.63 -8.83 -25.14
C VAL A 47 -10.60 -9.99 -25.42
N PRO A 48 -10.91 -10.84 -24.43
CA PRO A 48 -11.78 -11.98 -24.65
C PRO A 48 -13.24 -11.60 -24.82
N ALA A 49 -13.97 -12.36 -25.62
CA ALA A 49 -15.43 -12.23 -25.74
C ALA A 49 -16.16 -12.69 -24.46
N SER A 50 -15.57 -13.60 -23.69
CA SER A 50 -16.18 -14.23 -22.51
C SER A 50 -15.64 -13.71 -21.19
N ARG A 51 -15.54 -12.37 -21.02
CA ARG A 51 -15.01 -11.75 -19.78
C ARG A 51 -15.68 -12.27 -18.51
N LEU A 52 -16.99 -12.45 -18.53
CA LEU A 52 -17.75 -12.95 -17.38
C LEU A 52 -17.32 -14.38 -16.97
N ARG A 53 -17.01 -15.24 -17.94
CA ARG A 53 -16.54 -16.60 -17.68
C ARG A 53 -15.23 -16.58 -16.88
N TYR A 54 -14.24 -15.80 -17.32
CA TYR A 54 -12.94 -15.71 -16.63
C TYR A 54 -13.08 -15.13 -15.23
N ARG A 55 -13.96 -14.14 -15.03
CA ARG A 55 -14.23 -13.56 -13.71
C ARG A 55 -14.92 -14.53 -12.76
N ARG A 56 -15.84 -15.38 -13.27
CA ARG A 56 -16.43 -16.47 -12.46
C ARG A 56 -15.40 -17.49 -12.03
N ILE A 57 -14.52 -17.93 -12.95
CA ILE A 57 -13.42 -18.82 -12.62
C ILE A 57 -12.51 -18.22 -11.56
N LEU A 58 -12.20 -16.92 -11.65
CA LEU A 58 -11.41 -16.23 -10.63
C LEU A 58 -12.14 -16.19 -9.28
N GLU A 59 -13.43 -15.86 -9.26
CA GLU A 59 -14.25 -15.85 -8.03
C GLU A 59 -14.24 -17.23 -7.38
N GLU A 60 -14.47 -18.31 -8.13
CA GLU A 60 -14.44 -19.70 -7.64
C GLU A 60 -13.07 -20.08 -7.05
N SER A 61 -11.99 -19.71 -7.74
CA SER A 61 -10.62 -19.97 -7.27
C SER A 61 -10.30 -19.22 -5.98
N LEU A 62 -10.72 -17.96 -5.87
CA LEU A 62 -10.55 -17.16 -4.65
C LEU A 62 -11.38 -17.71 -3.49
N ASP A 63 -12.63 -18.13 -3.75
CA ASP A 63 -13.48 -18.76 -2.74
C ASP A 63 -12.84 -20.03 -2.19
N GLU A 64 -12.22 -20.86 -3.04
CA GLU A 64 -11.49 -22.05 -2.62
C GLU A 64 -10.24 -21.72 -1.80
N ILE A 65 -9.45 -20.73 -2.25
CA ILE A 65 -8.25 -20.27 -1.53
C ILE A 65 -8.61 -19.77 -0.12
N PHE A 66 -9.67 -18.99 -0.02
CA PHE A 66 -10.07 -18.34 1.23
C PHE A 66 -11.01 -19.16 2.11
N ALA A 67 -11.29 -20.42 1.76
CA ALA A 67 -12.15 -21.30 2.54
C ALA A 67 -11.61 -21.61 3.95
N THR A 68 -10.30 -21.59 4.13
CA THR A 68 -9.67 -21.77 5.45
C THR A 68 -9.37 -20.40 6.07
N GLU A 69 -9.83 -20.18 7.29
CA GLU A 69 -9.48 -19.00 8.07
C GLU A 69 -8.20 -19.24 8.89
N TYR A 70 -7.40 -18.20 9.04
CA TYR A 70 -6.20 -18.20 9.85
C TYR A 70 -6.29 -17.12 10.93
N LYS A 71 -5.57 -17.32 12.02
CA LYS A 71 -5.58 -16.39 13.16
C LYS A 71 -4.53 -15.32 13.06
N TRP A 72 -3.37 -15.67 12.52
CA TRP A 72 -2.17 -14.84 12.54
C TRP A 72 -1.84 -14.23 11.18
N MET A 73 -2.79 -14.24 10.27
CA MET A 73 -2.67 -13.54 9.00
C MET A 73 -4.01 -12.92 8.59
N LYS A 74 -3.94 -11.92 7.72
CA LYS A 74 -5.10 -11.29 7.09
C LYS A 74 -4.94 -11.34 5.58
N ASP A 75 -6.00 -11.73 4.91
CA ASP A 75 -6.05 -11.77 3.45
C ASP A 75 -6.31 -10.39 2.86
N CYS A 76 -5.38 -9.91 2.06
CA CYS A 76 -5.51 -8.71 1.25
C CYS A 76 -5.54 -9.11 -0.22
N ILE A 77 -6.33 -8.40 -1.01
CA ILE A 77 -6.49 -8.62 -2.45
C ILE A 77 -6.22 -7.34 -3.20
N GLU A 78 -5.39 -7.44 -4.23
CA GLU A 78 -4.92 -6.30 -4.99
C GLU A 78 -5.32 -6.39 -6.45
N ALA A 79 -5.82 -5.27 -6.97
CA ALA A 79 -6.18 -5.11 -8.36
C ALA A 79 -5.08 -4.47 -9.17
N LYS A 80 -5.04 -4.82 -10.46
CA LYS A 80 -4.32 -4.04 -11.46
C LYS A 80 -5.23 -3.79 -12.64
N LEU A 81 -5.24 -2.55 -13.16
CA LEU A 81 -6.11 -2.17 -14.29
C LEU A 81 -5.63 -2.78 -15.61
N PHE A 82 -4.33 -3.00 -15.74
CA PHE A 82 -3.68 -3.56 -16.93
C PHE A 82 -2.53 -4.47 -16.49
N GLY A 83 -2.12 -5.37 -17.37
CA GLY A 83 -1.02 -6.27 -17.09
C GLY A 83 0.35 -5.59 -17.12
N ILE A 84 1.36 -6.30 -16.65
CA ILE A 84 2.75 -5.87 -16.76
C ILE A 84 3.25 -6.28 -18.15
N GLY A 85 3.29 -5.33 -19.07
CA GLY A 85 3.88 -5.50 -20.39
C GLY A 85 2.89 -5.75 -21.51
N LEU A 86 2.43 -6.97 -21.75
CA LEU A 86 1.74 -7.34 -22.98
C LEU A 86 0.22 -7.50 -22.87
N GLU A 87 -0.34 -7.53 -21.67
CA GLU A 87 -1.76 -7.74 -21.48
C GLU A 87 -2.56 -6.46 -21.72
N SER A 88 -3.59 -6.57 -22.57
CA SER A 88 -4.59 -5.52 -22.76
C SER A 88 -5.83 -5.73 -21.90
N TYR A 89 -6.01 -6.93 -21.35
CA TYR A 89 -7.13 -7.32 -20.51
C TYR A 89 -6.66 -7.98 -19.22
N THR A 90 -7.13 -7.45 -18.09
CA THR A 90 -6.91 -8.00 -16.75
C THR A 90 -8.23 -8.54 -16.21
N VAL A 91 -8.24 -9.78 -15.71
CA VAL A 91 -9.45 -10.43 -15.17
C VAL A 91 -9.83 -9.78 -13.85
N GLY A 92 -8.89 -9.65 -12.92
CA GLY A 92 -9.04 -9.03 -11.62
C GLY A 92 -8.87 -7.50 -11.69
N SER A 93 -9.83 -6.80 -12.28
CA SER A 93 -9.87 -5.34 -12.27
C SER A 93 -10.17 -4.80 -10.86
N TYR A 94 -9.95 -3.50 -10.65
CA TYR A 94 -10.28 -2.84 -9.39
C TYR A 94 -11.75 -3.04 -9.01
N ASP A 95 -12.67 -2.90 -9.97
CA ASP A 95 -14.11 -3.11 -9.72
C ASP A 95 -14.42 -4.54 -9.24
N PHE A 96 -13.72 -5.54 -9.80
CA PHE A 96 -13.88 -6.93 -9.37
C PHE A 96 -13.43 -7.11 -7.93
N TYR A 97 -12.21 -6.67 -7.58
CA TYR A 97 -11.66 -6.87 -6.24
C TYR A 97 -12.36 -6.01 -5.19
N LEU A 98 -12.80 -4.79 -5.53
CA LEU A 98 -13.61 -3.98 -4.63
C LEU A 98 -14.93 -4.69 -4.30
N GLY A 99 -15.62 -5.20 -5.33
CA GLY A 99 -16.88 -5.96 -5.15
C GLY A 99 -16.67 -7.26 -4.38
N TYR A 100 -15.61 -8.00 -4.70
CA TYR A 100 -15.27 -9.25 -4.02
C TYR A 100 -14.88 -8.99 -2.56
N GLY A 101 -14.01 -8.04 -2.28
CA GLY A 101 -13.57 -7.68 -0.94
C GLY A 101 -14.73 -7.27 -0.03
N ALA A 102 -15.59 -6.38 -0.50
CA ALA A 102 -16.79 -5.97 0.24
C ALA A 102 -17.76 -7.14 0.49
N LYS A 103 -17.99 -8.00 -0.53
CA LYS A 103 -18.89 -9.16 -0.42
C LYS A 103 -18.35 -10.27 0.51
N LYS A 104 -17.05 -10.49 0.49
CA LYS A 104 -16.38 -11.62 1.18
C LYS A 104 -15.60 -11.20 2.42
N ASN A 105 -15.70 -9.94 2.82
CA ASN A 105 -14.98 -9.37 3.98
C ASN A 105 -13.46 -9.59 3.88
N LYS A 106 -12.89 -9.33 2.70
CA LYS A 106 -11.45 -9.34 2.46
C LYS A 106 -10.91 -7.92 2.37
N ILE A 107 -9.69 -7.72 2.83
CA ILE A 107 -9.04 -6.41 2.80
C ILE A 107 -8.69 -6.08 1.36
N VAL A 108 -9.13 -4.92 0.88
CA VAL A 108 -8.77 -4.42 -0.44
C VAL A 108 -7.47 -3.64 -0.34
N THR A 109 -6.53 -3.97 -1.20
CA THR A 109 -5.27 -3.24 -1.32
C THR A 109 -5.41 -2.12 -2.36
N LEU A 110 -5.03 -0.91 -1.96
CA LEU A 110 -4.83 0.22 -2.84
C LEU A 110 -3.33 0.40 -3.06
N ASP A 111 -2.89 0.20 -4.27
CA ASP A 111 -1.53 0.55 -4.67
C ASP A 111 -1.52 1.97 -5.24
N THR A 112 -0.58 2.80 -4.77
CA THR A 112 -0.47 4.20 -5.17
C THR A 112 -0.08 4.39 -6.64
N GLY A 113 0.46 3.35 -7.27
CA GLY A 113 0.84 3.33 -8.69
C GLY A 113 -0.21 2.78 -9.64
N HIS A 114 -1.28 2.15 -9.15
CA HIS A 114 -2.25 1.43 -9.98
C HIS A 114 -3.42 2.27 -10.48
N PHE A 115 -3.40 3.58 -10.27
CA PHE A 115 -4.48 4.49 -10.68
C PHE A 115 -3.99 5.53 -11.68
N HIS A 116 -4.94 6.15 -12.38
CA HIS A 116 -4.59 7.24 -13.29
C HIS A 116 -3.95 8.39 -12.52
N LEU A 117 -2.96 9.06 -13.12
CA LEU A 117 -2.18 10.13 -12.46
C LEU A 117 -3.01 11.35 -12.01
N THR A 118 -4.24 11.48 -12.49
CA THR A 118 -5.18 12.52 -12.04
C THR A 118 -6.06 12.08 -10.88
N GLU A 119 -5.96 10.82 -10.45
CA GLU A 119 -6.70 10.32 -9.28
C GLU A 119 -5.86 10.48 -8.01
N SER A 120 -6.51 10.85 -6.91
CA SER A 120 -5.88 10.88 -5.58
C SER A 120 -6.18 9.59 -4.84
N ILE A 121 -5.14 8.93 -4.34
CA ILE A 121 -5.32 7.75 -3.47
C ILE A 121 -5.91 8.16 -2.12
N ALA A 122 -5.59 9.35 -1.62
CA ALA A 122 -6.18 9.88 -0.40
C ALA A 122 -7.71 9.88 -0.46
N ASP A 123 -8.30 10.31 -1.58
CA ASP A 123 -9.76 10.33 -1.78
C ASP A 123 -10.40 8.93 -1.70
N LYS A 124 -9.64 7.87 -1.98
CA LYS A 124 -10.14 6.50 -1.96
C LYS A 124 -10.20 5.91 -0.55
N VAL A 125 -9.39 6.41 0.38
CA VAL A 125 -9.30 5.88 1.75
C VAL A 125 -10.65 5.98 2.47
N SER A 126 -11.20 7.17 2.62
CA SER A 126 -12.49 7.38 3.31
C SER A 126 -13.64 6.69 2.58
N ALA A 127 -13.61 6.67 1.24
CA ALA A 127 -14.63 5.99 0.45
C ALA A 127 -14.66 4.47 0.73
N LEU A 128 -13.50 3.80 0.71
CA LEU A 128 -13.43 2.37 0.98
C LEU A 128 -13.79 2.01 2.42
N LEU A 129 -13.35 2.81 3.40
CA LEU A 129 -13.60 2.57 4.82
C LEU A 129 -15.08 2.63 5.22
N LEU A 130 -15.96 3.08 4.32
CA LEU A 130 -17.42 2.95 4.48
C LEU A 130 -17.92 1.53 4.18
N PHE A 131 -17.22 0.77 3.36
CA PHE A 131 -17.66 -0.53 2.85
C PHE A 131 -16.79 -1.70 3.33
N THR A 132 -15.56 -1.41 3.75
CA THR A 132 -14.61 -2.42 4.25
C THR A 132 -14.14 -2.06 5.66
N PRO A 133 -13.96 -3.04 6.55
CA PRO A 133 -13.50 -2.74 7.92
C PRO A 133 -12.06 -2.24 7.95
N GLU A 134 -11.24 -2.72 7.05
CA GLU A 134 -9.80 -2.42 6.94
C GLU A 134 -9.40 -2.29 5.48
N ILE A 135 -8.31 -1.58 5.21
CA ILE A 135 -7.67 -1.49 3.90
C ILE A 135 -6.16 -1.71 4.01
N MET A 136 -5.57 -2.20 2.95
CA MET A 136 -4.12 -2.27 2.77
C MET A 136 -3.68 -1.19 1.79
N LEU A 137 -2.55 -0.57 2.03
CA LEU A 137 -1.89 0.33 1.09
C LEU A 137 -0.57 -0.27 0.65
N HIS A 138 -0.36 -0.37 -0.63
CA HIS A 138 0.96 -0.45 -1.24
C HIS A 138 1.42 0.95 -1.61
N VAL A 139 2.47 1.41 -0.93
CA VAL A 139 2.99 2.77 -1.11
C VAL A 139 4.24 2.71 -1.95
N SER A 140 4.14 3.26 -3.14
CA SER A 140 5.22 3.48 -4.09
C SER A 140 5.22 4.94 -4.56
N ARG A 141 6.13 5.33 -5.40
CA ARG A 141 6.12 6.63 -6.06
C ARG A 141 5.97 6.44 -7.57
N PRO A 142 4.77 6.54 -8.11
CA PRO A 142 4.58 6.46 -9.56
C PRO A 142 5.14 7.70 -10.25
N ILE A 143 5.90 7.49 -11.32
CA ILE A 143 6.33 8.55 -12.22
C ILE A 143 5.69 8.31 -13.57
N ARG A 144 4.65 9.06 -13.89
CA ARG A 144 3.79 8.98 -15.08
C ARG A 144 2.81 7.80 -15.08
N TRP A 145 3.18 6.65 -14.50
CA TRP A 145 2.36 5.46 -14.34
C TRP A 145 3.01 4.55 -13.28
N ASP A 146 2.52 3.35 -13.08
CA ASP A 146 3.03 2.34 -12.16
C ASP A 146 4.51 2.00 -12.44
N SER A 147 5.39 2.75 -11.85
CA SER A 147 6.84 2.70 -12.11
C SER A 147 7.68 2.35 -10.88
N ASP A 148 7.02 2.05 -9.78
CA ASP A 148 7.59 1.50 -8.54
C ASP A 148 8.86 2.20 -8.03
N HIS A 149 8.91 3.53 -8.13
CA HIS A 149 10.04 4.29 -7.59
C HIS A 149 10.01 4.39 -6.08
N VAL A 150 11.18 4.61 -5.51
CA VAL A 150 11.33 4.84 -4.07
C VAL A 150 10.47 5.99 -3.58
N VAL A 151 9.74 5.74 -2.51
CA VAL A 151 8.90 6.73 -1.84
C VAL A 151 9.73 7.88 -1.29
N ILE A 152 9.29 9.09 -1.57
CA ILE A 152 9.84 10.34 -1.03
C ILE A 152 8.75 11.11 -0.29
N LEU A 153 9.12 12.08 0.52
CA LEU A 153 8.19 12.98 1.19
C LEU A 153 7.59 13.94 0.15
N SER A 154 6.50 13.53 -0.48
CA SER A 154 5.76 14.28 -1.51
C SER A 154 4.42 14.79 -0.97
N ASP A 155 3.78 15.70 -1.70
CA ASP A 155 2.44 16.18 -1.35
C ASP A 155 1.41 15.05 -1.36
N ASP A 156 1.49 14.10 -2.31
CA ASP A 156 0.58 12.95 -2.38
C ASP A 156 0.71 12.06 -1.14
N LEU A 157 1.94 11.80 -0.69
CA LEU A 157 2.17 11.01 0.52
C LEU A 157 1.67 11.72 1.78
N LEU A 158 1.85 13.04 1.85
CA LEU A 158 1.34 13.85 2.95
C LEU A 158 -0.19 13.86 2.96
N ASP A 159 -0.83 14.00 1.82
CA ASP A 159 -2.29 13.97 1.71
C ASP A 159 -2.86 12.61 2.12
N LEU A 160 -2.22 11.53 1.68
CA LEU A 160 -2.60 10.16 2.07
C LEU A 160 -2.51 9.99 3.60
N ALA A 161 -1.39 10.39 4.21
CA ALA A 161 -1.21 10.32 5.65
C ALA A 161 -2.26 11.17 6.41
N ARG A 162 -2.51 12.39 5.94
CA ARG A 162 -3.52 13.28 6.52
C ARG A 162 -4.91 12.70 6.45
N GLU A 163 -5.30 12.12 5.32
CA GLU A 163 -6.63 11.52 5.18
C GLU A 163 -6.82 10.35 6.16
N ILE A 164 -5.84 9.48 6.31
CA ILE A 164 -5.88 8.37 7.28
C ILE A 164 -6.06 8.89 8.71
N ILE A 165 -5.32 9.93 9.10
CA ILE A 165 -5.41 10.51 10.44
C ILE A 165 -6.74 11.22 10.64
N ARG A 166 -7.20 12.02 9.67
CA ARG A 166 -8.48 12.76 9.72
C ARG A 166 -9.67 11.81 9.81
N CYS A 167 -9.60 10.65 9.15
CA CYS A 167 -10.59 9.57 9.26
C CYS A 167 -10.50 8.79 10.58
N LYS A 168 -9.50 9.04 11.44
CA LYS A 168 -9.20 8.24 12.65
C LYS A 168 -8.99 6.75 12.32
N ALA A 169 -8.39 6.46 11.17
CA ALA A 169 -8.29 5.13 10.60
C ALA A 169 -6.93 4.48 10.77
N LEU A 170 -6.00 5.02 11.57
CA LEU A 170 -4.64 4.50 11.71
C LEU A 170 -4.59 3.03 12.12
N GLY A 171 -5.54 2.55 12.93
CA GLY A 171 -5.65 1.13 13.30
C GLY A 171 -6.41 0.26 12.29
N ARG A 172 -6.87 0.82 11.16
CA ARG A 172 -7.65 0.14 10.12
C ARG A 172 -6.97 0.17 8.76
N VAL A 173 -5.85 0.87 8.65
CA VAL A 173 -5.09 1.02 7.41
C VAL A 173 -3.71 0.42 7.60
N HIS A 174 -3.43 -0.64 6.85
CA HIS A 174 -2.14 -1.33 6.87
C HIS A 174 -1.27 -0.78 5.75
N ILE A 175 0.00 -0.50 6.03
CA ILE A 175 0.90 0.16 5.10
C ILE A 175 2.06 -0.76 4.76
N GLY A 176 2.19 -1.12 3.50
CA GLY A 176 3.36 -1.78 2.93
C GLY A 176 4.08 -0.86 1.96
N LEU A 177 5.40 -0.84 2.03
CA LEU A 177 6.21 -0.18 1.02
C LEU A 177 6.44 -1.16 -0.12
N ASP A 178 6.06 -0.76 -1.33
CA ASP A 178 6.15 -1.60 -2.51
C ASP A 178 6.80 -0.84 -3.67
N TYR A 179 8.11 -1.04 -3.83
CA TYR A 179 8.86 -0.44 -4.92
C TYR A 179 10.14 -1.23 -5.24
N PHE A 180 10.57 -1.11 -6.50
CA PHE A 180 11.75 -1.79 -7.05
C PHE A 180 12.64 -0.80 -7.78
N ASP A 181 13.59 -0.20 -7.09
CA ASP A 181 14.59 0.62 -7.77
C ASP A 181 15.95 -0.09 -7.74
N ALA A 182 16.31 -0.69 -8.88
CA ALA A 182 17.58 -1.40 -9.03
C ALA A 182 18.76 -0.47 -9.34
N THR A 183 18.53 0.83 -9.49
CA THR A 183 19.58 1.81 -9.80
C THR A 183 20.29 2.34 -8.56
N ILE A 184 19.72 2.09 -7.38
CA ILE A 184 20.27 2.54 -6.11
C ILE A 184 20.42 1.36 -5.13
N ASN A 185 21.17 1.59 -4.06
CA ASN A 185 21.31 0.61 -2.98
C ASN A 185 19.93 0.22 -2.40
N ARG A 186 19.61 -1.07 -2.37
CA ARG A 186 18.31 -1.58 -1.92
C ARG A 186 18.01 -1.22 -0.46
N ILE A 187 18.98 -1.33 0.43
CA ILE A 187 18.81 -1.00 1.85
C ILE A 187 18.55 0.51 1.98
N GLY A 188 19.34 1.33 1.27
CA GLY A 188 19.13 2.78 1.21
C GLY A 188 17.74 3.15 0.70
N ALA A 189 17.26 2.46 -0.35
CA ALA A 189 15.93 2.66 -0.89
C ALA A 189 14.84 2.46 0.17
N TYR A 190 14.87 1.34 0.90
CA TYR A 190 13.90 1.06 1.96
C TYR A 190 14.01 2.01 3.14
N VAL A 191 15.23 2.36 3.57
CA VAL A 191 15.42 3.34 4.65
C VAL A 191 14.85 4.70 4.27
N ILE A 192 15.10 5.18 3.04
CA ILE A 192 14.54 6.45 2.53
C ILE A 192 13.02 6.41 2.55
N GLY A 193 12.41 5.38 1.97
CA GLY A 193 10.95 5.26 1.89
C GLY A 193 10.28 5.11 3.25
N CYS A 194 10.84 4.30 4.16
CA CYS A 194 10.36 4.20 5.54
C CYS A 194 10.38 5.55 6.25
N ARG A 195 11.51 6.26 6.18
CA ARG A 195 11.65 7.58 6.80
C ARG A 195 10.71 8.61 6.18
N ALA A 196 10.52 8.60 4.87
CA ALA A 196 9.59 9.49 4.19
C ALA A 196 8.15 9.26 4.65
N THR A 197 7.74 8.00 4.72
CA THR A 197 6.40 7.61 5.17
C THR A 197 6.17 7.99 6.64
N GLN A 198 7.12 7.69 7.52
CA GLN A 198 7.03 8.06 8.94
C GLN A 198 6.97 9.58 9.13
N LYS A 199 7.76 10.36 8.36
CA LYS A 199 7.70 11.83 8.40
C LYS A 199 6.35 12.37 7.95
N ALA A 200 5.73 11.77 6.92
CA ALA A 200 4.40 12.15 6.48
C ALA A 200 3.35 11.90 7.59
N PHE A 201 3.40 10.74 8.23
CA PHE A 201 2.51 10.44 9.37
C PHE A 201 2.77 11.33 10.59
N MET A 202 4.04 11.64 10.90
CA MET A 202 4.37 12.60 11.96
C MET A 202 3.72 13.97 11.71
N GLN A 203 3.83 14.48 10.49
CA GLN A 203 3.20 15.77 10.15
C GLN A 203 1.67 15.69 10.21
N ALA A 204 1.09 14.59 9.74
CA ALA A 204 -0.36 14.38 9.80
C ALA A 204 -0.89 14.27 11.24
N LEU A 205 -0.16 13.59 12.13
CA LEU A 205 -0.51 13.47 13.56
C LEU A 205 -0.43 14.82 14.30
N LEU A 206 0.46 15.69 13.87
CA LEU A 206 0.64 17.02 14.46
C LEU A 206 -0.23 18.10 13.79
N GLU A 207 -0.99 17.74 12.78
CA GLU A 207 -1.91 18.64 12.10
C GLU A 207 -3.04 19.07 13.05
N PRO A 208 -3.38 20.38 13.13
CA PRO A 208 -4.53 20.85 13.91
C PRO A 208 -5.86 20.55 13.21
N SER A 209 -6.14 19.26 12.96
CA SER A 209 -7.26 18.80 12.15
C SER A 209 -8.61 19.31 12.67
N ALA A 210 -8.80 19.44 13.99
CA ALA A 210 -10.03 19.97 14.58
C ALA A 210 -10.27 21.43 14.17
N THR A 211 -9.22 22.25 14.15
CA THR A 211 -9.31 23.67 13.72
C THR A 211 -9.61 23.76 12.22
N LEU A 212 -8.99 22.92 11.40
CA LEU A 212 -9.25 22.88 9.96
C LEU A 212 -10.71 22.48 9.67
N GLN A 213 -11.22 21.46 10.36
CA GLN A 213 -12.61 21.01 10.25
C GLN A 213 -13.61 22.08 10.74
N GLN A 214 -13.26 22.80 11.80
CA GLN A 214 -14.08 23.92 12.28
C GLN A 214 -14.14 25.04 11.22
N TYR A 215 -13.01 25.45 10.67
CA TYR A 215 -12.99 26.46 9.60
C TYR A 215 -13.83 26.04 8.39
N GLU A 216 -13.76 24.76 8.03
CA GLU A 216 -14.57 24.21 6.94
C GLU A 216 -16.07 24.28 7.25
N ALA A 217 -16.49 23.84 8.45
CA ALA A 217 -17.89 23.87 8.88
C ALA A 217 -18.45 25.30 8.95
N GLU A 218 -17.61 26.29 9.24
CA GLU A 218 -17.97 27.71 9.31
C GLU A 218 -17.84 28.42 7.94
N GLY A 219 -17.48 27.74 6.85
CA GLY A 219 -17.25 28.32 5.53
C GLY A 219 -16.00 29.23 5.46
N LYS A 220 -15.08 29.11 6.39
CA LYS A 220 -13.84 29.88 6.48
C LYS A 220 -12.72 29.26 5.65
N TYR A 221 -12.96 29.08 4.35
CA TYR A 221 -12.04 28.37 3.46
C TYR A 221 -10.70 29.07 3.28
N PHE A 222 -10.69 30.41 3.28
CA PHE A 222 -9.45 31.19 3.23
C PHE A 222 -8.58 30.92 4.46
N GLN A 223 -9.14 30.96 5.66
CA GLN A 223 -8.42 30.71 6.91
C GLN A 223 -7.90 29.28 6.98
N ARG A 224 -8.70 28.31 6.51
CA ARG A 224 -8.28 26.90 6.39
C ARG A 224 -7.06 26.77 5.50
N LEU A 225 -7.11 27.35 4.28
CA LEU A 225 -6.00 27.30 3.34
C LEU A 225 -4.75 27.99 3.89
N ALA A 226 -4.91 29.17 4.49
CA ALA A 226 -3.78 29.91 5.09
C ALA A 226 -3.10 29.08 6.18
N LEU A 227 -3.86 28.45 7.07
CA LEU A 227 -3.29 27.57 8.11
C LEU A 227 -2.54 26.37 7.50
N GLN A 228 -3.09 25.75 6.48
CA GLN A 228 -2.43 24.64 5.78
C GLN A 228 -1.10 25.05 5.13
N GLU A 229 -1.05 26.25 4.53
CA GLU A 229 0.19 26.77 3.94
C GLU A 229 1.25 27.12 5.01
N GLU A 230 0.86 27.77 6.10
CA GLU A 230 1.78 28.10 7.19
C GLU A 230 2.37 26.83 7.85
N MET A 231 1.60 25.76 7.92
CA MET A 231 2.10 24.48 8.43
C MET A 231 3.24 23.88 7.61
N LYS A 232 3.36 24.18 6.32
CA LYS A 232 4.45 23.67 5.47
C LYS A 232 5.83 24.18 5.93
N SER A 233 5.88 25.34 6.55
CA SER A 233 7.11 26.00 7.02
C SER A 233 7.45 25.73 8.49
N LEU A 234 6.68 24.91 9.21
CA LEU A 234 6.99 24.53 10.58
C LEU A 234 8.31 23.75 10.67
N PRO A 235 9.00 23.78 11.82
CA PRO A 235 10.32 23.14 11.99
C PRO A 235 10.20 21.62 12.14
N TRP A 236 9.62 20.95 11.16
CA TRP A 236 9.40 19.50 11.12
C TRP A 236 10.67 18.67 11.30
N THR A 237 11.80 19.18 10.80
CA THR A 237 13.09 18.51 10.95
C THR A 237 13.49 18.40 12.41
N ALA A 238 13.30 19.44 13.22
CA ALA A 238 13.65 19.40 14.63
C ALA A 238 12.81 18.37 15.42
N VAL A 239 11.53 18.24 15.08
CA VAL A 239 10.65 17.23 15.68
C VAL A 239 11.09 15.82 15.28
N TRP A 240 11.39 15.63 14.00
CA TRP A 240 11.90 14.36 13.47
C TRP A 240 13.23 13.94 14.09
N ASP A 241 14.16 14.87 14.20
CA ASP A 241 15.49 14.59 14.79
C ASP A 241 15.37 14.21 16.27
N MET A 242 14.49 14.89 17.02
CA MET A 242 14.21 14.50 18.40
C MET A 242 13.61 13.10 18.50
N PHE A 243 12.67 12.76 17.60
CA PHE A 243 12.12 11.39 17.52
C PHE A 243 13.23 10.37 17.24
N CYS A 244 14.13 10.66 16.31
CA CYS A 244 15.26 9.78 16.00
C CYS A 244 16.16 9.57 17.23
N LEU A 245 16.54 10.64 17.93
CA LEU A 245 17.35 10.58 19.14
C LEU A 245 16.70 9.76 20.26
N GLN A 246 15.39 9.92 20.45
CA GLN A 246 14.63 9.19 21.48
C GLN A 246 14.48 7.69 21.19
N ASN A 247 14.65 7.28 19.94
CA ASN A 247 14.50 5.88 19.49
C ASN A 247 15.83 5.24 19.08
N ASP A 248 16.96 5.88 19.38
CA ASP A 248 18.30 5.39 19.04
C ASP A 248 18.48 5.06 17.55
N VAL A 249 17.87 5.87 16.67
CA VAL A 249 18.02 5.75 15.21
C VAL A 249 18.78 6.95 14.64
N PRO A 250 19.51 6.77 13.52
CA PRO A 250 20.35 7.82 12.94
C PRO A 250 19.59 9.12 12.66
N VAL A 251 20.19 10.25 13.04
CA VAL A 251 19.68 11.60 12.76
C VAL A 251 20.16 12.07 11.39
N GLY A 252 19.36 12.86 10.70
CA GLY A 252 19.71 13.41 9.40
C GLY A 252 20.08 12.34 8.38
N GLU A 253 21.30 12.39 7.89
CA GLU A 253 21.89 11.48 6.89
C GLU A 253 22.87 10.45 7.46
N ASP A 254 23.04 10.38 8.78
CA ASP A 254 24.02 9.50 9.43
C ASP A 254 23.84 8.00 9.10
N TYR A 255 22.64 7.60 8.65
CA TYR A 255 22.38 6.23 8.18
C TYR A 255 23.14 5.87 6.90
N ILE A 256 23.61 6.83 6.10
CA ILE A 256 24.26 6.59 4.80
C ILE A 256 25.58 5.85 5.02
N ALA A 257 26.42 6.32 5.94
CA ALA A 257 27.71 5.71 6.22
C ALA A 257 27.58 4.25 6.68
N GLU A 258 26.56 3.93 7.46
CA GLU A 258 26.31 2.55 7.92
C GLU A 258 25.89 1.65 6.76
N ILE A 259 25.06 2.15 5.83
CA ILE A 259 24.62 1.41 4.64
C ILE A 259 25.83 1.16 3.71
N GLU A 260 26.64 2.17 3.43
CA GLU A 260 27.85 2.06 2.59
C GLU A 260 28.84 1.05 3.17
N LYS A 261 29.04 1.08 4.48
CA LYS A 261 29.89 0.11 5.18
C LYS A 261 29.35 -1.32 5.02
N TYR A 262 28.06 -1.53 5.23
CA TYR A 262 27.44 -2.84 5.07
C TYR A 262 27.52 -3.32 3.60
N GLU A 263 27.34 -2.44 2.65
CA GLU A 263 27.49 -2.74 1.22
C GLU A 263 28.93 -3.21 0.91
N ALA A 264 29.93 -2.47 1.37
CA ALA A 264 31.32 -2.82 1.14
C ALA A 264 31.75 -4.12 1.85
N GLU A 265 31.27 -4.36 3.07
CA GLU A 265 31.71 -5.48 3.91
C GLU A 265 30.91 -6.78 3.63
N VAL A 266 29.67 -6.68 3.19
CA VAL A 266 28.74 -7.82 3.09
C VAL A 266 28.18 -8.01 1.70
N THR A 267 27.40 -7.04 1.18
CA THR A 267 26.63 -7.28 -0.04
C THR A 267 27.47 -7.35 -1.30
N SER A 268 28.56 -6.58 -1.38
CA SER A 268 29.52 -6.62 -2.51
C SER A 268 30.34 -7.92 -2.58
N LYS A 269 30.30 -8.75 -1.53
CA LYS A 269 31.02 -10.02 -1.46
C LYS A 269 30.12 -11.24 -1.72
N ARG A 270 28.85 -11.01 -2.00
CA ARG A 270 27.85 -12.04 -2.36
C ARG A 270 27.62 -12.03 -3.85
#